data_fb8320030ee51fe5545c17e77405adc5
#
_entry.id   fb8320030ee51fe5545c17e77405adc5
#
_cell.length_a   1.000
_cell.length_b   1.000
_cell.length_c   1.000
_cell.angle_alpha   90.00
_cell.angle_beta   90.00
_cell.angle_gamma   90.00
#
_symmetry.space_group_name_H-M   'P 1'
#
loop_
_entity.id
_entity.type
_entity.pdbx_description
1 polymer ?
#
loop_
_entity_poly.entity_id
_entity_poly.type
_entity_poly.pdbx_seq_one_letter_code
_entity_poly.pdbx_strand_id
1 'polypeptide(L)'
;MDKLLTERIEGNLDLLGLIGIKKVYAQIGKDAQKNNSSYSHYLDLLLQEEVSLKQSYRFQILLREAGFPCNKSLESFDFSYQPGLDKKRINELFELDFALKRENVIFLGPPGVGKTHLAIALGIKTCSKGMRTYFLTMDMLMKRMRQEPNQRFPRLRRYYQSPLMIIDELGYLPLNQEESNLFFQFVSHHYEKHSLIITSNKGFRDWGEIFGDKVIASAILDRLLHHSHVVNIKGSSFRLKDKLESLAKYKQTEKPEDLSRFSYTIEDNQLQPLESKRPRGRPRKVRL
;
A
#
# COMPACT_ATOMS: atom_id res chain seq x y z
N MET A 1 -19.83 -17.25 44.09
CA MET A 1 -19.53 -15.81 43.93
C MET A 1 -20.75 -15.02 44.39
N ASP A 2 -20.59 -14.00 45.24
CA ASP A 2 -21.69 -13.14 45.69
C ASP A 2 -22.29 -12.44 44.46
N LYS A 3 -23.60 -12.60 44.22
CA LYS A 3 -24.30 -12.03 43.08
C LYS A 3 -24.15 -10.49 43.00
N LEU A 4 -24.25 -9.83 44.13
CA LEU A 4 -24.08 -8.39 44.30
C LEU A 4 -22.65 -7.93 43.94
N LEU A 5 -21.63 -8.72 44.29
CA LEU A 5 -20.25 -8.43 43.95
C LEU A 5 -20.00 -8.57 42.42
N THR A 6 -20.57 -9.60 41.80
CA THR A 6 -20.49 -9.83 40.35
C THR A 6 -21.13 -8.67 39.58
N GLU A 7 -22.36 -8.28 39.94
CA GLU A 7 -23.07 -7.17 39.29
C GLU A 7 -22.29 -5.85 39.43
N ARG A 8 -21.68 -5.59 40.60
CA ARG A 8 -20.83 -4.40 40.80
C ARG A 8 -19.56 -4.41 39.96
N ILE A 9 -18.89 -5.59 39.86
CA ILE A 9 -17.71 -5.73 39.03
C ILE A 9 -18.06 -5.49 37.55
N GLU A 10 -19.11 -6.13 37.04
CA GLU A 10 -19.52 -5.96 35.63
C GLU A 10 -19.94 -4.54 35.32
N GLY A 11 -20.67 -3.89 36.21
CA GLY A 11 -21.02 -2.49 36.05
C GLY A 11 -19.82 -1.53 36.03
N ASN A 12 -18.81 -1.77 36.88
CA ASN A 12 -17.56 -1.01 36.83
C ASN A 12 -16.75 -1.25 35.56
N LEU A 13 -16.68 -2.50 35.08
CA LEU A 13 -16.01 -2.83 33.83
C LEU A 13 -16.68 -2.17 32.63
N ASP A 14 -18.02 -2.10 32.61
CA ASP A 14 -18.75 -1.38 31.57
C ASP A 14 -18.47 0.14 31.63
N LEU A 15 -18.52 0.73 32.81
CA LEU A 15 -18.25 2.15 33.01
C LEU A 15 -16.84 2.56 32.56
N LEU A 16 -15.85 1.69 32.83
CA LEU A 16 -14.47 1.89 32.45
C LEU A 16 -14.17 1.46 30.97
N GLY A 17 -15.13 0.84 30.28
CA GLY A 17 -14.94 0.35 28.92
C GLY A 17 -13.91 -0.80 28.83
N LEU A 18 -13.82 -1.64 29.86
CA LEU A 18 -12.90 -2.79 29.94
C LEU A 18 -13.58 -4.07 29.43
N ILE A 19 -13.93 -4.08 28.15
CA ILE A 19 -14.74 -5.12 27.52
C ILE A 19 -13.97 -6.46 27.43
N GLY A 20 -12.66 -6.42 27.24
CA GLY A 20 -11.80 -7.61 27.20
C GLY A 20 -11.81 -8.32 28.55
N ILE A 21 -11.54 -7.58 29.62
CA ILE A 21 -11.57 -8.11 30.99
C ILE A 21 -12.95 -8.66 31.31
N LYS A 22 -14.03 -7.94 30.98
CA LYS A 22 -15.39 -8.38 31.25
C LYS A 22 -15.71 -9.77 30.68
N LYS A 23 -15.17 -10.08 29.51
CA LYS A 23 -15.41 -11.37 28.86
C LYS A 23 -14.74 -12.56 29.54
N VAL A 24 -13.59 -12.33 30.20
CA VAL A 24 -12.70 -13.43 30.62
C VAL A 24 -12.46 -13.46 32.15
N TYR A 25 -12.78 -12.41 32.92
CA TYR A 25 -12.37 -12.30 34.32
C TYR A 25 -12.85 -13.46 35.18
N ALA A 26 -14.08 -13.93 34.95
CA ALA A 26 -14.66 -15.01 35.74
C ALA A 26 -13.98 -16.37 35.44
N GLN A 27 -13.61 -16.61 34.16
CA GLN A 27 -12.91 -17.83 33.79
C GLN A 27 -11.47 -17.83 34.27
N ILE A 28 -10.73 -16.73 34.02
CA ILE A 28 -9.34 -16.58 34.48
C ILE A 28 -9.29 -16.63 36.02
N GLY A 29 -10.31 -16.10 36.73
CA GLY A 29 -10.41 -16.19 38.18
C GLY A 29 -10.53 -17.63 38.70
N LYS A 30 -11.35 -18.45 38.05
CA LYS A 30 -11.45 -19.88 38.40
C LYS A 30 -10.14 -20.65 38.14
N ASP A 31 -9.48 -20.34 37.02
CA ASP A 31 -8.22 -20.97 36.65
C ASP A 31 -7.09 -20.54 37.59
N ALA A 32 -7.04 -19.28 37.99
CA ALA A 32 -6.09 -18.72 38.95
C ALA A 32 -6.26 -19.39 40.35
N GLN A 33 -7.50 -19.60 40.81
CA GLN A 33 -7.79 -20.27 42.05
C GLN A 33 -7.35 -21.75 42.03
N LYS A 34 -7.64 -22.43 40.90
CA LYS A 34 -7.26 -23.84 40.71
C LYS A 34 -5.74 -24.04 40.69
N ASN A 35 -5.02 -23.10 40.09
CA ASN A 35 -3.57 -23.18 39.92
C ASN A 35 -2.77 -22.46 41.05
N ASN A 36 -3.43 -21.99 42.10
CA ASN A 36 -2.82 -21.20 43.17
C ASN A 36 -1.99 -20.01 42.63
N SER A 37 -2.45 -19.36 41.57
CA SER A 37 -1.77 -18.21 40.95
C SER A 37 -1.75 -17.01 41.90
N SER A 38 -0.67 -16.22 41.86
CA SER A 38 -0.62 -14.97 42.61
C SER A 38 -1.64 -13.94 42.09
N TYR A 39 -2.09 -13.03 42.96
CA TYR A 39 -3.00 -11.96 42.54
C TYR A 39 -2.42 -11.07 41.43
N SER A 40 -1.09 -10.85 41.47
CA SER A 40 -0.40 -10.09 40.40
C SER A 40 -0.45 -10.80 39.07
N HIS A 41 -0.29 -12.12 39.06
CA HIS A 41 -0.38 -12.91 37.81
C HIS A 41 -1.81 -12.91 37.27
N TYR A 42 -2.81 -13.04 38.13
CA TYR A 42 -4.22 -12.93 37.75
C TYR A 42 -4.52 -11.56 37.10
N LEU A 43 -4.06 -10.47 37.72
CA LEU A 43 -4.25 -9.13 37.18
C LEU A 43 -3.53 -8.93 35.85
N ASP A 44 -2.30 -9.44 35.70
CA ASP A 44 -1.53 -9.37 34.46
C ASP A 44 -2.26 -10.06 33.30
N LEU A 45 -2.80 -11.26 33.50
CA LEU A 45 -3.59 -11.96 32.49
C LEU A 45 -4.83 -11.14 32.06
N LEU A 46 -5.54 -10.54 33.00
CA LEU A 46 -6.68 -9.68 32.66
C LEU A 46 -6.28 -8.47 31.84
N LEU A 47 -5.18 -7.81 32.21
CA LEU A 47 -4.68 -6.64 31.49
C LEU A 47 -4.18 -7.00 30.10
N GLN A 48 -3.54 -8.15 29.92
CA GLN A 48 -3.10 -8.63 28.60
C GLN A 48 -4.28 -8.82 27.65
N GLU A 49 -5.40 -9.40 28.13
CA GLU A 49 -6.61 -9.56 27.31
C GLU A 49 -7.20 -8.22 26.90
N GLU A 50 -7.28 -7.25 27.80
CA GLU A 50 -7.79 -5.92 27.49
C GLU A 50 -6.89 -5.17 26.48
N VAL A 51 -5.57 -5.24 26.69
CA VAL A 51 -4.58 -4.62 25.80
C VAL A 51 -4.67 -5.23 24.41
N SER A 52 -4.74 -6.57 24.31
CA SER A 52 -4.88 -7.29 23.05
C SER A 52 -6.15 -6.86 22.31
N LEU A 53 -7.28 -6.80 23.01
CA LEU A 53 -8.55 -6.36 22.43
C LEU A 53 -8.47 -4.92 21.92
N LYS A 54 -7.94 -4.00 22.72
CA LYS A 54 -7.80 -2.58 22.33
C LYS A 54 -6.85 -2.38 21.17
N GLN A 55 -5.74 -3.13 21.13
CA GLN A 55 -4.81 -3.11 19.98
C GLN A 55 -5.50 -3.61 18.71
N SER A 56 -6.26 -4.70 18.78
CA SER A 56 -7.03 -5.22 17.65
C SER A 56 -8.06 -4.21 17.13
N TYR A 57 -8.83 -3.58 18.01
CA TYR A 57 -9.78 -2.52 17.61
C TYR A 57 -9.06 -1.33 16.98
N ARG A 58 -7.96 -0.87 17.57
CA ARG A 58 -7.17 0.24 17.04
C ARG A 58 -6.64 -0.10 15.64
N PHE A 59 -6.11 -1.30 15.45
CA PHE A 59 -5.64 -1.77 14.16
C PHE A 59 -6.76 -1.74 13.10
N GLN A 60 -7.94 -2.26 13.42
CA GLN A 60 -9.09 -2.27 12.51
C GLN A 60 -9.53 -0.85 12.13
N ILE A 61 -9.53 0.08 13.07
CA ILE A 61 -9.83 1.50 12.79
C ILE A 61 -8.79 2.09 11.85
N LEU A 62 -7.49 1.94 12.15
CA LEU A 62 -6.41 2.47 11.34
C LEU A 62 -6.41 1.88 9.93
N LEU A 63 -6.67 0.59 9.80
CA LEU A 63 -6.76 -0.11 8.51
C LEU A 63 -7.91 0.45 7.65
N ARG A 64 -9.07 0.68 8.24
CA ARG A 64 -10.23 1.25 7.56
C ARG A 64 -9.98 2.71 7.14
N GLU A 65 -9.34 3.51 8.01
CA GLU A 65 -9.03 4.92 7.72
C GLU A 65 -7.93 5.09 6.69
N ALA A 66 -7.03 4.12 6.56
CA ALA A 66 -5.89 4.19 5.65
C ALA A 66 -6.30 4.29 4.17
N GLY A 67 -7.44 3.70 3.80
CA GLY A 67 -7.94 3.76 2.43
C GLY A 67 -7.19 2.86 1.45
N PHE A 68 -6.63 1.74 1.92
CA PHE A 68 -5.98 0.77 1.04
C PHE A 68 -6.99 0.16 0.05
N PRO A 69 -6.64 0.05 -1.26
CA PRO A 69 -7.53 -0.52 -2.26
C PRO A 69 -7.72 -2.03 -2.12
N CYS A 70 -6.78 -2.71 -1.45
CA CYS A 70 -6.81 -4.16 -1.22
C CYS A 70 -5.93 -4.51 -0.01
N ASN A 71 -6.14 -5.72 0.54
CA ASN A 71 -5.25 -6.26 1.58
C ASN A 71 -4.05 -6.94 0.91
N LYS A 72 -2.84 -6.55 1.29
CA LYS A 72 -1.57 -7.14 0.85
C LYS A 72 -0.65 -7.37 2.04
N SER A 73 0.09 -8.46 2.00
CA SER A 73 1.11 -8.77 3.01
C SER A 73 2.43 -9.14 2.36
N LEU A 74 3.52 -9.12 3.13
CA LEU A 74 4.84 -9.54 2.63
C LEU A 74 4.85 -11.03 2.30
N GLU A 75 4.15 -11.84 3.08
CA GLU A 75 4.03 -13.29 2.89
C GLU A 75 3.36 -13.65 1.56
N SER A 76 2.43 -12.78 1.09
CA SER A 76 1.75 -12.95 -0.20
C SER A 76 2.55 -12.42 -1.39
N PHE A 77 3.75 -11.84 -1.15
CA PHE A 77 4.62 -11.36 -2.22
C PHE A 77 5.51 -12.49 -2.76
N ASP A 78 5.39 -12.78 -4.05
CA ASP A 78 6.17 -13.83 -4.72
C ASP A 78 7.56 -13.32 -5.10
N PHE A 79 8.54 -13.54 -4.20
CA PHE A 79 9.94 -13.20 -4.46
C PHE A 79 10.58 -14.05 -5.57
N SER A 80 10.07 -15.25 -5.84
CA SER A 80 10.60 -16.11 -6.90
C SER A 80 10.39 -15.51 -8.29
N TYR A 81 9.31 -14.74 -8.43
CA TYR A 81 8.99 -14.03 -9.67
C TYR A 81 9.81 -12.73 -9.85
N GLN A 82 10.44 -12.23 -8.79
CA GLN A 82 11.30 -11.05 -8.81
C GLN A 82 12.70 -11.38 -8.27
N PRO A 83 13.48 -12.23 -8.96
CA PRO A 83 14.76 -12.73 -8.45
C PRO A 83 15.82 -11.65 -8.27
N GLY A 84 15.68 -10.51 -8.96
CA GLY A 84 16.56 -9.35 -8.81
C GLY A 84 16.24 -8.45 -7.63
N LEU A 85 15.16 -8.73 -6.86
CA LEU A 85 14.81 -7.96 -5.69
C LEU A 85 15.51 -8.49 -4.43
N ASP A 86 16.27 -7.63 -3.77
CA ASP A 86 16.95 -7.97 -2.53
C ASP A 86 15.94 -8.19 -1.39
N LYS A 87 15.66 -9.48 -1.12
CA LYS A 87 14.72 -9.89 -0.07
C LYS A 87 15.18 -9.42 1.33
N LYS A 88 16.50 -9.38 1.60
CA LYS A 88 17.02 -8.93 2.89
C LYS A 88 16.68 -7.47 3.12
N ARG A 89 16.94 -6.63 2.12
CA ARG A 89 16.61 -5.19 2.17
C ARG A 89 15.10 -4.94 2.32
N ILE A 90 14.26 -5.75 1.66
CA ILE A 90 12.81 -5.64 1.86
C ILE A 90 12.43 -6.03 3.29
N ASN A 91 12.95 -7.12 3.84
CA ASN A 91 12.68 -7.52 5.24
C ASN A 91 13.12 -6.43 6.23
N GLU A 92 14.27 -5.78 6.02
CA GLU A 92 14.73 -4.65 6.83
C GLU A 92 13.73 -3.48 6.83
N LEU A 93 13.09 -3.17 5.69
CA LEU A 93 12.02 -2.17 5.63
C LEU A 93 10.79 -2.57 6.46
N PHE A 94 10.50 -3.88 6.58
CA PHE A 94 9.37 -4.37 7.37
C PHE A 94 9.61 -4.36 8.88
N GLU A 95 10.84 -4.07 9.35
CA GLU A 95 11.10 -3.70 10.75
C GLU A 95 10.61 -2.28 11.08
N LEU A 96 10.32 -1.47 10.06
CA LEU A 96 9.73 -0.12 10.14
C LEU A 96 10.65 0.95 10.73
N ASP A 97 11.95 0.71 10.84
CA ASP A 97 12.93 1.68 11.33
C ASP A 97 12.90 2.98 10.52
N PHE A 98 12.69 2.88 9.21
CA PHE A 98 12.56 4.04 8.33
C PHE A 98 11.46 5.00 8.79
N ALA A 99 10.32 4.46 9.25
CA ALA A 99 9.19 5.27 9.70
C ALA A 99 9.47 5.95 11.05
N LEU A 100 10.21 5.28 11.94
CA LEU A 100 10.66 5.86 13.21
C LEU A 100 11.71 6.95 13.00
N LYS A 101 12.61 6.76 12.03
CA LYS A 101 13.66 7.72 11.63
C LYS A 101 13.16 8.83 10.70
N ARG A 102 11.87 8.79 10.28
CA ARG A 102 11.26 9.74 9.34
C ARG A 102 11.94 9.74 7.96
N GLU A 103 12.40 8.58 7.54
CA GLU A 103 12.99 8.36 6.22
C GLU A 103 11.91 7.96 5.22
N ASN A 104 12.17 8.20 3.95
CA ASN A 104 11.26 7.87 2.85
C ASN A 104 11.57 6.49 2.25
N VAL A 105 10.58 5.88 1.60
CA VAL A 105 10.78 4.67 0.80
C VAL A 105 10.28 4.94 -0.63
N ILE A 106 11.12 4.69 -1.62
CA ILE A 106 10.76 4.94 -3.03
C ILE A 106 10.91 3.64 -3.81
N PHE A 107 9.77 3.12 -4.29
CA PHE A 107 9.73 1.96 -5.16
C PHE A 107 9.69 2.41 -6.63
N LEU A 108 10.72 2.07 -7.40
CA LEU A 108 10.81 2.32 -8.83
C LEU A 108 10.71 1.03 -9.62
N GLY A 109 10.22 1.10 -10.86
CA GLY A 109 10.23 -0.05 -11.78
C GLY A 109 9.02 -0.08 -12.70
N PRO A 110 9.01 -0.96 -13.72
CA PRO A 110 7.95 -1.05 -14.70
C PRO A 110 6.58 -1.43 -14.07
N PRO A 111 5.47 -1.26 -14.79
CA PRO A 111 4.16 -1.69 -14.33
C PRO A 111 4.12 -3.19 -13.99
N GLY A 112 3.37 -3.57 -12.94
CA GLY A 112 3.11 -4.97 -12.59
C GLY A 112 4.21 -5.70 -11.82
N VAL A 113 5.35 -5.07 -11.48
CA VAL A 113 6.47 -5.73 -10.75
C VAL A 113 6.26 -5.83 -9.23
N GLY A 114 5.17 -5.30 -8.68
CA GLY A 114 4.83 -5.42 -7.27
C GLY A 114 5.11 -4.20 -6.40
N LYS A 115 5.43 -3.02 -6.95
CA LYS A 115 5.66 -1.77 -6.19
C LYS A 115 4.51 -1.43 -5.23
N THR A 116 3.29 -1.33 -5.77
CA THR A 116 2.07 -1.04 -4.99
C THR A 116 1.79 -2.13 -3.95
N HIS A 117 2.07 -3.41 -4.27
CA HIS A 117 1.93 -4.51 -3.32
C HIS A 117 2.80 -4.28 -2.08
N LEU A 118 4.11 -4.02 -2.28
CA LEU A 118 5.05 -3.78 -1.17
C LEU A 118 4.69 -2.51 -0.40
N ALA A 119 4.29 -1.43 -1.08
CA ALA A 119 3.86 -0.19 -0.44
C ALA A 119 2.64 -0.40 0.47
N ILE A 120 1.61 -1.11 0.00
CA ILE A 120 0.42 -1.44 0.79
C ILE A 120 0.79 -2.36 1.96
N ALA A 121 1.59 -3.40 1.72
CA ALA A 121 2.00 -4.33 2.77
C ALA A 121 2.78 -3.63 3.89
N LEU A 122 3.69 -2.70 3.57
CA LEU A 122 4.36 -1.84 4.54
C LEU A 122 3.36 -0.97 5.30
N GLY A 123 2.39 -0.35 4.60
CA GLY A 123 1.37 0.47 5.24
C GLY A 123 0.48 -0.33 6.21
N ILE A 124 0.11 -1.56 5.86
CA ILE A 124 -0.65 -2.44 6.75
C ILE A 124 0.20 -2.82 7.97
N LYS A 125 1.49 -3.11 7.76
CA LYS A 125 2.43 -3.39 8.84
C LYS A 125 2.57 -2.21 9.81
N THR A 126 2.63 -0.95 9.31
CA THR A 126 2.67 0.24 10.17
C THR A 126 1.37 0.43 10.95
N CYS A 127 0.20 0.18 10.33
CA CYS A 127 -1.08 0.17 11.04
C CYS A 127 -1.11 -0.87 12.17
N SER A 128 -0.54 -2.07 11.96
CA SER A 128 -0.48 -3.11 12.99
C SER A 128 0.39 -2.72 14.21
N LYS A 129 1.34 -1.81 14.01
CA LYS A 129 2.14 -1.19 15.09
C LYS A 129 1.46 0.06 15.69
N GLY A 130 0.19 0.32 15.35
CA GLY A 130 -0.59 1.43 15.87
C GLY A 130 -0.25 2.79 15.26
N MET A 131 0.51 2.83 14.17
CA MET A 131 0.88 4.06 13.47
C MET A 131 -0.14 4.39 12.40
N ARG A 132 -0.66 5.62 12.41
CA ARG A 132 -1.61 6.10 11.39
C ARG A 132 -0.92 6.20 10.04
N THR A 133 -1.55 5.62 9.02
CA THR A 133 -1.06 5.60 7.64
C THR A 133 -2.20 5.93 6.70
N TYR A 134 -1.94 6.66 5.63
CA TYR A 134 -2.91 6.91 4.56
C TYR A 134 -2.33 6.51 3.21
N PHE A 135 -3.19 5.97 2.36
CA PHE A 135 -2.90 5.60 0.99
C PHE A 135 -3.70 6.47 0.02
N LEU A 136 -3.03 7.09 -0.94
CA LEU A 136 -3.64 7.81 -2.06
C LEU A 136 -2.83 7.55 -3.33
N THR A 137 -3.50 7.50 -4.47
CA THR A 137 -2.81 7.69 -5.74
C THR A 137 -2.46 9.16 -5.91
N MET A 138 -1.47 9.47 -6.76
CA MET A 138 -1.07 10.84 -7.05
C MET A 138 -2.26 11.68 -7.56
N ASP A 139 -3.08 11.13 -8.45
CA ASP A 139 -4.29 11.77 -8.96
C ASP A 139 -5.30 12.10 -7.84
N MET A 140 -5.54 11.15 -6.92
CA MET A 140 -6.43 11.38 -5.77
C MET A 140 -5.90 12.46 -4.83
N LEU A 141 -4.58 12.49 -4.60
CA LEU A 141 -3.95 13.54 -3.78
C LEU A 141 -4.14 14.91 -4.44
N MET A 142 -3.85 15.04 -5.73
CA MET A 142 -4.00 16.31 -6.45
C MET A 142 -5.47 16.78 -6.50
N LYS A 143 -6.41 15.89 -6.76
CA LYS A 143 -7.84 16.22 -6.71
C LYS A 143 -8.26 16.78 -5.35
N ARG A 144 -7.79 16.19 -4.26
CA ARG A 144 -8.10 16.67 -2.91
C ARG A 144 -7.44 18.00 -2.60
N MET A 145 -6.19 18.21 -3.03
CA MET A 145 -5.47 19.46 -2.80
C MET A 145 -6.08 20.63 -3.58
N ARG A 146 -6.59 20.39 -4.79
CA ARG A 146 -7.33 21.40 -5.57
C ARG A 146 -8.68 21.77 -4.97
N GLN A 147 -9.40 20.77 -4.42
CA GLN A 147 -10.71 21.01 -3.79
C GLN A 147 -10.60 21.71 -2.44
N GLU A 148 -9.52 21.49 -1.73
CA GLU A 148 -9.28 22.02 -0.39
C GLU A 148 -7.88 22.69 -0.33
N PRO A 149 -7.69 23.86 -0.97
CA PRO A 149 -6.36 24.47 -1.09
C PRO A 149 -5.75 24.94 0.24
N ASN A 150 -6.52 24.89 1.32
CA ASN A 150 -6.07 25.28 2.66
C ASN A 150 -5.98 24.09 3.61
N GLN A 151 -4.84 23.93 4.30
CA GLN A 151 -4.63 22.95 5.38
C GLN A 151 -5.62 23.08 6.55
N ARG A 152 -6.43 24.12 6.58
CA ARG A 152 -7.48 24.35 7.59
C ARG A 152 -8.64 23.34 7.48
N PHE A 153 -8.80 22.71 6.30
CA PHE A 153 -9.84 21.69 6.13
C PHE A 153 -9.45 20.37 6.80
N PRO A 154 -10.32 19.79 7.65
CA PRO A 154 -10.01 18.61 8.45
C PRO A 154 -9.55 17.40 7.63
N ARG A 155 -10.08 17.26 6.40
CA ARG A 155 -9.75 16.14 5.51
C ARG A 155 -8.32 16.22 4.96
N LEU A 156 -7.86 17.40 4.57
CA LEU A 156 -6.51 17.59 4.06
C LEU A 156 -5.50 17.58 5.20
N ARG A 157 -5.83 18.22 6.33
CA ARG A 157 -4.98 18.29 7.53
C ARG A 157 -4.51 16.92 8.00
N ARG A 158 -5.38 15.89 7.96
CA ARG A 158 -5.01 14.53 8.38
C ARG A 158 -3.88 13.93 7.55
N TYR A 159 -3.77 14.26 6.25
CA TYR A 159 -2.68 13.79 5.38
C TYR A 159 -1.37 14.49 5.73
N TYR A 160 -1.41 15.79 5.95
CA TYR A 160 -0.24 16.57 6.38
C TYR A 160 0.29 16.17 7.76
N GLN A 161 -0.58 15.68 8.65
CA GLN A 161 -0.22 15.26 10.01
C GLN A 161 0.00 13.74 10.15
N SER A 162 -0.07 13.01 9.06
CA SER A 162 0.11 11.56 9.11
C SER A 162 1.58 11.19 9.28
N PRO A 163 1.92 10.33 10.25
CA PRO A 163 3.29 9.82 10.40
C PRO A 163 3.81 9.11 9.14
N LEU A 164 2.91 8.47 8.38
CA LEU A 164 3.23 7.82 7.12
C LEU A 164 2.16 8.10 6.07
N MET A 165 2.61 8.51 4.89
CA MET A 165 1.78 8.63 3.69
C MET A 165 2.30 7.74 2.58
N ILE A 166 1.38 7.05 1.88
CA ILE A 166 1.69 6.29 0.67
C ILE A 166 1.10 7.05 -0.51
N ILE A 167 1.97 7.40 -1.46
CA ILE A 167 1.60 8.06 -2.72
C ILE A 167 1.92 7.08 -3.84
N ASP A 168 0.87 6.47 -4.38
CA ASP A 168 0.99 5.48 -5.45
C ASP A 168 0.87 6.15 -6.83
N GLU A 169 1.49 5.53 -7.84
CA GLU A 169 1.40 5.91 -9.25
C GLU A 169 1.94 7.31 -9.58
N LEU A 170 3.00 7.77 -8.90
CA LEU A 170 3.67 9.01 -9.28
C LEU A 170 4.28 8.87 -10.69
N GLY A 171 3.91 9.81 -11.58
CA GLY A 171 4.39 9.85 -12.97
C GLY A 171 3.55 9.04 -13.96
N TYR A 172 2.38 8.55 -13.55
CA TYR A 172 1.43 7.96 -14.48
C TYR A 172 0.78 9.02 -15.39
N LEU A 173 0.47 10.19 -14.83
CA LEU A 173 0.01 11.37 -15.57
C LEU A 173 0.96 12.55 -15.27
N PRO A 174 1.23 13.41 -16.27
CA PRO A 174 1.97 14.64 -16.04
C PRO A 174 1.15 15.61 -15.17
N LEU A 175 1.82 16.37 -14.33
CA LEU A 175 1.24 17.42 -13.50
C LEU A 175 1.37 18.77 -14.19
N ASN A 176 0.37 19.62 -14.02
CA ASN A 176 0.52 21.02 -14.40
C ASN A 176 1.36 21.79 -13.37
N GLN A 177 1.69 23.06 -13.68
CA GLN A 177 2.56 23.89 -12.83
C GLN A 177 1.98 24.10 -11.43
N GLU A 178 0.68 24.30 -11.31
CA GLU A 178 0.01 24.48 -10.02
C GLU A 178 0.08 23.21 -9.17
N GLU A 179 -0.22 22.08 -9.75
CA GLU A 179 -0.14 20.75 -9.09
C GLU A 179 1.29 20.42 -8.66
N SER A 180 2.28 20.77 -9.48
CA SER A 180 3.70 20.58 -9.18
C SER A 180 4.13 21.42 -7.98
N ASN A 181 3.68 22.67 -7.89
CA ASN A 181 3.88 23.54 -6.74
C ASN A 181 3.18 22.99 -5.48
N LEU A 182 1.94 22.52 -5.60
CA LEU A 182 1.20 21.92 -4.48
C LEU A 182 1.93 20.66 -3.96
N PHE A 183 2.40 19.81 -4.86
CA PHE A 183 3.15 18.61 -4.46
C PHE A 183 4.49 18.98 -3.82
N PHE A 184 5.21 19.96 -4.34
CA PHE A 184 6.42 20.47 -3.70
C PHE A 184 6.16 20.96 -2.27
N GLN A 185 5.08 21.72 -2.04
CA GLN A 185 4.69 22.15 -0.70
C GLN A 185 4.35 20.97 0.20
N PHE A 186 3.67 19.97 -0.32
CA PHE A 186 3.34 18.75 0.40
C PHE A 186 4.59 17.98 0.84
N VAL A 187 5.53 17.75 -0.07
CA VAL A 187 6.82 17.09 0.22
C VAL A 187 7.63 17.91 1.23
N SER A 188 7.68 19.24 1.05
CA SER A 188 8.39 20.14 1.96
C SER A 188 7.81 20.12 3.39
N HIS A 189 6.49 19.95 3.52
CA HIS A 189 5.86 19.82 4.84
C HIS A 189 6.23 18.51 5.55
N HIS A 190 6.36 17.42 4.78
CA HIS A 190 6.71 16.08 5.32
C HIS A 190 8.20 15.94 5.58
N TYR A 191 9.03 16.70 4.89
CA TYR A 191 10.49 16.63 4.99
C TYR A 191 10.95 16.68 6.44
N GLU A 192 11.70 15.66 6.89
CA GLU A 192 12.22 15.42 8.25
C GLU A 192 11.17 15.32 9.37
N LYS A 193 9.89 15.41 9.05
CA LYS A 193 8.80 15.33 10.04
C LYS A 193 8.03 14.02 9.97
N HIS A 194 7.81 13.53 8.76
CA HIS A 194 6.99 12.35 8.48
C HIS A 194 7.61 11.56 7.34
N SER A 195 7.23 10.31 7.21
CA SER A 195 7.71 9.43 6.15
C SER A 195 6.75 9.39 4.95
N LEU A 196 7.32 9.31 3.76
CA LEU A 196 6.58 9.08 2.52
C LEU A 196 7.01 7.73 1.92
N ILE A 197 6.04 6.92 1.49
CA ILE A 197 6.27 5.80 0.59
C ILE A 197 5.76 6.22 -0.79
N ILE A 198 6.61 6.20 -1.80
CA ILE A 198 6.27 6.62 -3.15
C ILE A 198 6.49 5.44 -4.10
N THR A 199 5.54 5.20 -4.99
CA THR A 199 5.74 4.28 -6.10
C THR A 199 5.75 5.04 -7.42
N SER A 200 6.68 4.71 -8.31
CA SER A 200 6.73 5.30 -9.64
C SER A 200 7.17 4.28 -10.70
N ASN A 201 6.61 4.40 -11.89
CA ASN A 201 7.04 3.68 -13.07
C ASN A 201 8.11 4.44 -13.88
N LYS A 202 8.38 5.69 -13.52
CA LYS A 202 9.39 6.57 -14.11
C LYS A 202 10.64 6.62 -13.26
N GLY A 203 11.81 6.59 -13.90
CA GLY A 203 13.09 6.85 -13.23
C GLY A 203 13.24 8.31 -12.84
N PHE A 204 14.13 8.61 -11.90
CA PHE A 204 14.36 9.99 -11.42
C PHE A 204 14.73 10.98 -12.54
N ARG A 205 15.37 10.50 -13.62
CA ARG A 205 15.72 11.33 -14.79
C ARG A 205 14.50 11.88 -15.51
N ASP A 206 13.40 11.13 -15.46
CA ASP A 206 12.16 11.46 -16.16
C ASP A 206 11.22 12.33 -15.32
N TRP A 207 11.58 12.64 -14.07
CA TRP A 207 10.72 13.42 -13.17
C TRP A 207 10.55 14.87 -13.62
N GLY A 208 11.50 15.43 -14.37
CA GLY A 208 11.35 16.70 -15.04
C GLY A 208 10.14 16.77 -15.99
N GLU A 209 9.84 15.66 -16.67
CA GLU A 209 8.66 15.53 -17.54
C GLU A 209 7.35 15.42 -16.72
N ILE A 210 7.41 14.75 -15.55
CA ILE A 210 6.23 14.60 -14.68
C ILE A 210 5.77 15.94 -14.15
N PHE A 211 6.71 16.77 -13.68
CA PHE A 211 6.43 18.05 -13.03
C PHE A 211 6.40 19.23 -13.99
N GLY A 212 6.73 19.02 -15.28
CA GLY A 212 6.80 20.07 -16.31
C GLY A 212 7.86 21.13 -16.07
N ASP A 213 8.62 21.04 -14.97
CA ASP A 213 9.68 21.98 -14.57
C ASP A 213 10.84 21.20 -13.91
N LYS A 214 12.04 21.32 -14.50
CA LYS A 214 13.23 20.63 -13.99
C LYS A 214 13.71 21.17 -12.64
N VAL A 215 13.48 22.45 -12.36
CA VAL A 215 13.89 23.08 -11.09
C VAL A 215 13.02 22.56 -9.95
N ILE A 216 11.70 22.52 -10.15
CA ILE A 216 10.74 21.96 -9.18
C ILE A 216 11.02 20.48 -8.99
N ALA A 217 11.22 19.71 -10.07
CA ALA A 217 11.57 18.29 -9.99
C ALA A 217 12.84 18.04 -9.17
N SER A 218 13.89 18.84 -9.42
CA SER A 218 15.15 18.76 -8.66
C SER A 218 14.94 19.05 -7.17
N ALA A 219 14.15 20.08 -6.84
CA ALA A 219 13.87 20.46 -5.46
C ALA A 219 13.00 19.42 -4.71
N ILE A 220 12.09 18.73 -5.42
CA ILE A 220 11.31 17.61 -4.87
C ILE A 220 12.23 16.41 -4.63
N LEU A 221 13.06 16.07 -5.63
CA LEU A 221 14.00 14.95 -5.53
C LEU A 221 15.01 15.14 -4.39
N ASP A 222 15.56 16.33 -4.25
CA ASP A 222 16.49 16.67 -3.16
C ASP A 222 15.89 16.32 -1.80
N ARG A 223 14.66 16.77 -1.51
CA ARG A 223 13.98 16.48 -0.24
C ARG A 223 13.59 15.02 -0.06
N LEU A 224 13.13 14.37 -1.12
CA LEU A 224 12.70 12.98 -1.04
C LEU A 224 13.87 12.01 -0.87
N LEU A 225 15.01 12.31 -1.51
CA LEU A 225 16.17 11.42 -1.54
C LEU A 225 17.13 11.62 -0.38
N HIS A 226 17.12 12.77 0.27
CA HIS A 226 18.04 13.10 1.36
C HIS A 226 18.08 12.02 2.44
N HIS A 227 16.91 11.56 2.90
CA HIS A 227 16.77 10.44 3.81
C HIS A 227 15.82 9.41 3.21
N SER A 228 16.34 8.48 2.39
CA SER A 228 15.46 7.55 1.70
C SER A 228 16.07 6.17 1.41
N HIS A 229 15.18 5.20 1.33
CA HIS A 229 15.44 3.86 0.82
C HIS A 229 14.88 3.74 -0.60
N VAL A 230 15.74 3.76 -1.60
CA VAL A 230 15.32 3.57 -2.99
C VAL A 230 15.41 2.09 -3.34
N VAL A 231 14.28 1.50 -3.74
CA VAL A 231 14.15 0.11 -4.18
C VAL A 231 13.76 0.09 -5.65
N ASN A 232 14.69 -0.33 -6.50
CA ASN A 232 14.43 -0.46 -7.94
C ASN A 232 14.09 -1.92 -8.25
N ILE A 233 12.83 -2.19 -8.63
CA ILE A 233 12.33 -3.52 -8.92
C ILE A 233 12.37 -3.71 -10.43
N LYS A 234 13.25 -4.61 -10.88
CA LYS A 234 13.44 -4.97 -12.30
C LYS A 234 12.88 -6.35 -12.52
N GLY A 235 12.02 -6.53 -13.51
CA GLY A 235 11.45 -7.85 -13.81
C GLY A 235 10.21 -7.78 -14.67
N SER A 236 9.67 -8.95 -14.97
CA SER A 236 8.43 -9.09 -15.74
C SER A 236 7.19 -8.71 -14.92
N SER A 237 6.14 -8.30 -15.60
CA SER A 237 4.87 -7.97 -14.98
C SER A 237 4.19 -9.21 -14.40
N PHE A 238 3.99 -9.25 -13.09
CA PHE A 238 3.22 -10.32 -12.43
C PHE A 238 1.76 -10.36 -12.89
N ARG A 239 1.18 -9.22 -13.26
CA ARG A 239 -0.20 -9.15 -13.79
C ARG A 239 -0.38 -9.90 -15.10
N LEU A 240 0.70 -10.11 -15.85
CA LEU A 240 0.69 -10.85 -17.12
C LEU A 240 1.04 -12.34 -16.93
N LYS A 241 1.44 -12.77 -15.74
CA LYS A 241 1.89 -14.13 -15.45
C LYS A 241 0.85 -15.17 -15.88
N ASP A 242 -0.36 -15.07 -15.37
CA ASP A 242 -1.43 -16.04 -15.68
C ASP A 242 -1.79 -16.05 -17.17
N LYS A 243 -1.70 -14.88 -17.82
CA LYS A 243 -1.98 -14.73 -19.24
C LYS A 243 -0.86 -15.32 -20.10
N LEU A 244 0.39 -15.14 -19.69
CA LEU A 244 1.56 -15.73 -20.36
C LEU A 244 1.61 -17.25 -20.16
N GLU A 245 1.29 -17.75 -18.97
CA GLU A 245 1.20 -19.19 -18.68
C GLU A 245 0.06 -19.87 -19.46
N SER A 246 -1.10 -19.22 -19.57
CA SER A 246 -2.19 -19.73 -20.39
C SER A 246 -1.84 -19.75 -21.89
N LEU A 247 -1.16 -18.70 -22.40
CA LEU A 247 -0.68 -18.65 -23.78
C LEU A 247 0.43 -19.69 -24.05
N ALA A 248 1.29 -19.93 -23.07
CA ALA A 248 2.33 -20.97 -23.19
C ALA A 248 1.73 -22.38 -23.22
N LYS A 249 0.70 -22.64 -22.43
CA LYS A 249 -0.07 -23.92 -22.46
C LYS A 249 -0.80 -24.09 -23.79
N TYR A 250 -1.40 -23.03 -24.33
CA TYR A 250 -2.03 -23.07 -25.66
C TYR A 250 -1.03 -23.39 -26.78
N LYS A 251 0.17 -22.79 -26.77
CA LYS A 251 1.23 -23.09 -27.75
C LYS A 251 1.75 -24.53 -27.70
N GLN A 252 1.60 -25.20 -26.54
CA GLN A 252 2.01 -26.62 -26.40
C GLN A 252 0.92 -27.62 -26.84
N THR A 253 -0.35 -27.18 -26.90
CA THR A 253 -1.49 -28.05 -27.20
C THR A 253 -2.02 -27.95 -28.63
N GLU A 254 -1.66 -26.91 -29.39
CA GLU A 254 -2.16 -26.73 -30.76
C GLU A 254 -1.05 -26.87 -31.84
N LYS A 255 -1.43 -27.54 -32.95
CA LYS A 255 -0.62 -27.62 -34.21
C LYS A 255 -0.49 -26.20 -34.81
N PRO A 256 0.59 -25.93 -35.59
CA PRO A 256 0.94 -24.57 -36.04
C PRO A 256 -0.11 -23.81 -36.90
N GLU A 257 -1.20 -24.46 -37.30
CA GLU A 257 -2.16 -23.88 -38.26
C GLU A 257 -3.24 -22.94 -37.66
N ASP A 258 -3.39 -22.86 -36.32
CA ASP A 258 -4.51 -22.09 -35.71
C ASP A 258 -4.08 -20.79 -34.99
N LEU A 259 -2.83 -20.34 -35.24
CA LEU A 259 -2.32 -19.09 -34.63
C LEU A 259 -2.88 -17.79 -35.25
N SER A 260 -3.66 -17.89 -36.31
CA SER A 260 -4.26 -16.72 -37.00
C SER A 260 -5.41 -16.05 -36.21
N ARG A 261 -5.85 -16.66 -35.09
CA ARG A 261 -6.93 -16.11 -34.22
C ARG A 261 -6.47 -15.15 -33.16
N PHE A 262 -5.18 -15.05 -32.90
CA PHE A 262 -4.66 -14.12 -31.88
C PHE A 262 -4.03 -12.90 -32.54
N SER A 263 -4.70 -11.75 -32.40
CA SER A 263 -4.25 -10.44 -32.93
C SER A 263 -3.18 -9.75 -32.11
N TYR A 264 -2.26 -10.50 -31.47
CA TYR A 264 -1.20 -9.90 -30.64
C TYR A 264 0.15 -10.58 -30.88
N THR A 265 1.20 -9.78 -30.99
CA THR A 265 2.60 -10.21 -30.94
C THR A 265 3.23 -9.82 -29.61
N ILE A 266 4.19 -10.62 -29.16
CA ILE A 266 5.01 -10.33 -27.96
C ILE A 266 6.37 -9.86 -28.47
N GLU A 267 6.63 -8.57 -28.41
CA GLU A 267 7.97 -8.01 -28.57
C GLU A 267 8.37 -7.39 -27.22
N ASP A 268 9.56 -7.75 -26.74
CA ASP A 268 10.18 -7.24 -25.50
C ASP A 268 9.28 -7.24 -24.24
N ASN A 269 8.54 -8.35 -24.01
CA ASN A 269 7.60 -8.50 -22.87
C ASN A 269 6.42 -7.52 -22.83
N GLN A 270 6.07 -6.90 -23.96
CA GLN A 270 4.87 -6.07 -24.11
C GLN A 270 3.94 -6.66 -25.17
N LEU A 271 2.62 -6.68 -24.87
CA LEU A 271 1.58 -7.09 -25.82
C LEU A 271 1.27 -5.92 -26.75
N GLN A 272 1.57 -6.08 -28.05
CA GLN A 272 1.16 -5.12 -29.09
C GLN A 272 0.07 -5.72 -29.99
N PRO A 273 -0.95 -4.94 -30.38
CA PRO A 273 -1.96 -5.39 -31.34
C PRO A 273 -1.36 -5.56 -32.73
N LEU A 274 -1.65 -6.65 -33.41
CA LEU A 274 -1.35 -6.79 -34.84
C LEU A 274 -2.24 -5.86 -35.66
N GLU A 275 -1.67 -5.00 -36.49
CA GLU A 275 -2.42 -4.20 -37.45
C GLU A 275 -3.27 -5.12 -38.36
N SER A 276 -4.58 -5.03 -38.24
CA SER A 276 -5.50 -5.75 -39.11
C SER A 276 -5.41 -5.16 -40.52
N LYS A 277 -4.77 -5.87 -41.46
CA LYS A 277 -4.95 -5.58 -42.89
C LYS A 277 -6.42 -5.75 -43.24
N ARG A 278 -7.12 -4.65 -43.51
CA ARG A 278 -8.49 -4.67 -44.05
C ARG A 278 -8.54 -5.49 -45.33
N PRO A 279 -9.47 -6.43 -45.51
CA PRO A 279 -9.64 -7.13 -46.77
C PRO A 279 -10.05 -6.14 -47.85
N ARG A 280 -9.34 -6.13 -48.97
CA ARG A 280 -9.67 -5.32 -50.16
C ARG A 280 -11.09 -5.69 -50.62
N GLY A 281 -11.98 -4.69 -50.64
CA GLY A 281 -13.35 -4.82 -51.07
C GLY A 281 -13.45 -5.40 -52.50
N ARG A 282 -14.42 -6.30 -52.71
CA ARG A 282 -14.80 -6.81 -54.03
C ARG A 282 -15.24 -5.66 -54.93
N PRO A 283 -14.84 -5.66 -56.23
CA PRO A 283 -15.33 -4.65 -57.18
C PRO A 283 -16.84 -4.81 -57.44
N ARG A 284 -17.54 -3.67 -57.41
CA ARG A 284 -18.96 -3.59 -57.75
C ARG A 284 -19.14 -3.98 -59.25
N LYS A 285 -19.98 -4.99 -59.52
CA LYS A 285 -20.49 -5.25 -60.87
C LYS A 285 -21.35 -4.09 -61.30
N VAL A 286 -20.95 -3.41 -62.37
CA VAL A 286 -21.78 -2.47 -63.13
C VAL A 286 -22.85 -3.31 -63.88
N ARG A 287 -24.14 -3.03 -63.68
CA ARG A 287 -25.23 -3.49 -64.58
C ARG A 287 -25.40 -2.44 -65.66
N LEU A 288 -25.34 -2.91 -66.88
CA LEU A 288 -25.87 -2.23 -68.08
C LEU A 288 -27.41 -2.17 -67.99
#